data_b717de4d022e579be76ac57a5cf59a54
#
_entry.id   b717de4d022e579be76ac57a5cf59a54
#
_cell.length_a   1.000
_cell.length_b   1.000
_cell.length_c   1.000
_cell.angle_alpha   90.00
_cell.angle_beta   90.00
_cell.angle_gamma   90.00
#
_symmetry.space_group_name_H-M   'P 1'
#
loop_
_entity.id
_entity.type
_entity.pdbx_description
1 polymer ?
#
loop_
_entity_poly.entity_id
_entity_poly.type
_entity_poly.pdbx_seq_one_letter_code
_entity_poly.pdbx_strand_id
1 'polypeptide(L)'
;VPDGKVNVAFLKQLKTFITRRAAKGDRFVIICGGGGTCRIYNEGLRRVIKPTKSELDWLGIYTTHLNAQFVRLVFGKLAHPTIVGDHAAFEVKRWKTSVVVGGGHKPGGSTDTNTILFAKKLGAKDVVNISNVDFLYTKDPRKFKDAKKITHISWKEYRGMMGDTWTPGMHVPFDPVASRLAQAAKMRVALLGSDVKNLSNFFAGKVYKGSMIE
;
A
#
# COMPACT_ATOMS: atom_id res chain seq x y z
N VAL A 1 -3.01 5.16 -8.71
CA VAL A 1 -3.67 5.68 -9.92
C VAL A 1 -5.16 5.83 -9.61
N PRO A 2 -5.59 6.93 -8.96
CA PRO A 2 -7.01 7.20 -8.75
C PRO A 2 -7.70 7.33 -10.12
N ASP A 3 -8.88 6.75 -10.27
CA ASP A 3 -9.74 6.89 -11.47
C ASP A 3 -9.05 6.62 -12.83
N GLY A 4 -8.05 5.73 -12.84
CA GLY A 4 -7.29 5.40 -14.05
C GLY A 4 -6.30 6.47 -14.52
N LYS A 5 -6.18 7.60 -13.81
CA LYS A 5 -5.26 8.69 -14.16
C LYS A 5 -4.01 8.70 -13.28
N VAL A 6 -2.87 8.98 -13.89
CA VAL A 6 -1.60 9.13 -13.15
C VAL A 6 -1.57 10.45 -12.42
N ASN A 7 -1.38 10.42 -11.09
CA ASN A 7 -1.16 11.64 -10.29
C ASN A 7 0.30 12.09 -10.41
N VAL A 8 0.60 12.84 -11.48
CA VAL A 8 1.96 13.30 -11.81
C VAL A 8 2.51 14.23 -10.71
N ALA A 9 1.68 15.10 -10.14
CA ALA A 9 2.10 16.03 -9.09
C ALA A 9 2.57 15.29 -7.84
N PHE A 10 1.78 14.31 -7.37
CA PHE A 10 2.15 13.46 -6.26
C PHE A 10 3.46 12.69 -6.53
N LEU A 11 3.61 12.09 -7.71
CA LEU A 11 4.80 11.31 -8.04
C LEU A 11 6.06 12.17 -8.11
N LYS A 12 5.99 13.40 -8.62
CA LYS A 12 7.11 14.35 -8.60
C LYS A 12 7.53 14.67 -7.17
N GLN A 13 6.57 14.98 -6.30
CA GLN A 13 6.83 15.28 -4.89
C GLN A 13 7.38 14.08 -4.14
N LEU A 14 6.79 12.88 -4.35
CA LEU A 14 7.25 11.63 -3.74
C LEU A 14 8.67 11.30 -4.17
N LYS A 15 8.99 11.43 -5.47
CA LYS A 15 10.35 11.25 -5.97
C LYS A 15 11.33 12.15 -5.24
N THR A 16 11.03 13.46 -5.15
CA THR A 16 11.89 14.43 -4.47
C THR A 16 12.08 14.07 -2.99
N PHE A 17 11.01 13.72 -2.29
CA PHE A 17 11.04 13.33 -0.89
C PHE A 17 11.93 12.10 -0.67
N ILE A 18 11.68 11.02 -1.41
CA ILE A 18 12.43 9.76 -1.28
C ILE A 18 13.90 9.96 -1.68
N THR A 19 14.18 10.71 -2.75
CA THR A 19 15.58 11.00 -3.15
C THR A 19 16.35 11.71 -2.04
N ARG A 20 15.74 12.70 -1.38
CA ARG A 20 16.37 13.41 -0.26
C ARG A 20 16.61 12.50 0.95
N ARG A 21 15.70 11.58 1.24
CA ARG A 21 15.82 10.62 2.33
C ARG A 21 16.88 9.56 2.01
N ALA A 22 16.87 9.05 0.78
CA ALA A 22 17.87 8.10 0.29
C ALA A 22 19.30 8.65 0.36
N ALA A 23 19.49 9.94 0.07
CA ALA A 23 20.78 10.61 0.23
C ALA A 23 21.27 10.68 1.69
N LYS A 24 20.38 10.47 2.67
CA LYS A 24 20.68 10.37 4.10
C LYS A 24 20.84 8.92 4.58
N GLY A 25 20.80 7.95 3.67
CA GLY A 25 20.96 6.52 3.98
C GLY A 25 19.67 5.75 4.19
N ASP A 26 18.51 6.39 4.08
CA ASP A 26 17.23 5.67 4.21
C ASP A 26 17.00 4.74 3.01
N ARG A 27 16.34 3.62 3.28
CA ARG A 27 15.97 2.63 2.27
C ARG A 27 14.47 2.40 2.29
N PHE A 28 13.87 2.23 1.11
CA PHE A 28 12.44 2.14 0.93
C PHE A 28 12.04 0.90 0.16
N VAL A 29 10.99 0.23 0.64
CA VAL A 29 10.22 -0.71 -0.16
C VAL A 29 8.87 -0.07 -0.44
N ILE A 30 8.52 0.06 -1.72
CA ILE A 30 7.26 0.64 -2.18
C ILE A 30 6.45 -0.45 -2.84
N ILE A 31 5.35 -0.86 -2.23
CA ILE A 31 4.44 -1.84 -2.81
C ILE A 31 3.26 -1.10 -3.46
N CYS A 32 3.09 -1.31 -4.75
CA CYS A 32 2.05 -0.66 -5.52
C CYS A 32 0.78 -1.51 -5.56
N GLY A 33 -0.36 -0.89 -5.27
CA GLY A 33 -1.67 -1.47 -5.50
C GLY A 33 -2.14 -1.35 -6.95
N GLY A 34 -3.21 -2.04 -7.31
CA GLY A 34 -3.80 -2.02 -8.66
C GLY A 34 -4.55 -0.71 -8.98
N GLY A 35 -5.08 -0.03 -7.96
CA GLY A 35 -5.75 1.27 -8.09
C GLY A 35 -6.96 1.26 -9.03
N GLY A 36 -7.20 2.40 -9.69
CA GLY A 36 -8.26 2.57 -10.69
C GLY A 36 -8.09 1.65 -11.90
N THR A 37 -6.86 1.43 -12.34
CA THR A 37 -6.55 0.55 -13.47
C THR A 37 -7.09 -0.86 -13.22
N CYS A 38 -6.83 -1.45 -12.06
CA CYS A 38 -7.35 -2.77 -11.70
C CYS A 38 -8.89 -2.81 -11.73
N ARG A 39 -9.55 -1.78 -11.21
CA ARG A 39 -11.02 -1.71 -11.20
C ARG A 39 -11.60 -1.66 -12.60
N ILE A 40 -11.03 -0.82 -13.48
CA ILE A 40 -11.47 -0.69 -14.88
C ILE A 40 -11.35 -2.03 -15.62
N TYR A 41 -10.21 -2.71 -15.48
CA TYR A 41 -9.99 -3.99 -16.15
C TYR A 41 -10.88 -5.10 -15.58
N ASN A 42 -11.01 -5.20 -14.26
CA ASN A 42 -11.88 -6.19 -13.63
C ASN A 42 -13.36 -5.98 -13.98
N GLU A 43 -13.81 -4.74 -14.07
CA GLU A 43 -15.16 -4.43 -14.49
C GLU A 43 -15.39 -4.75 -15.97
N GLY A 44 -14.43 -4.39 -16.82
CA GLY A 44 -14.46 -4.75 -18.24
C GLY A 44 -14.56 -6.27 -18.44
N LEU A 45 -13.72 -7.04 -17.74
CA LEU A 45 -13.73 -8.50 -17.83
C LEU A 45 -15.08 -9.10 -17.42
N ARG A 46 -15.68 -8.59 -16.33
CA ARG A 46 -17.01 -9.03 -15.87
C ARG A 46 -18.14 -8.77 -16.87
N ARG A 47 -17.98 -7.76 -17.73
CA ARG A 47 -18.95 -7.46 -18.81
C ARG A 47 -18.83 -8.38 -20.01
N VAL A 48 -17.65 -8.99 -20.20
CA VAL A 48 -17.37 -9.89 -21.33
C VAL A 48 -17.61 -11.36 -20.96
N ILE A 49 -17.21 -11.76 -19.74
CA ILE A 49 -17.34 -13.13 -19.24
C ILE A 49 -17.77 -13.15 -17.78
N LYS A 50 -18.02 -14.33 -17.22
CA LYS A 50 -18.15 -14.58 -15.77
C LYS A 50 -16.81 -15.08 -15.22
N PRO A 51 -15.88 -14.18 -14.82
CA PRO A 51 -14.57 -14.58 -14.35
C PRO A 51 -14.65 -15.21 -12.97
N THR A 52 -13.76 -16.16 -12.71
CA THR A 52 -13.49 -16.71 -11.38
C THR A 52 -12.79 -15.68 -10.49
N LYS A 53 -12.82 -15.90 -9.18
CA LYS A 53 -12.08 -15.06 -8.23
C LYS A 53 -10.58 -15.07 -8.52
N SER A 54 -10.02 -16.23 -8.88
CA SER A 54 -8.60 -16.37 -9.21
C SER A 54 -8.21 -15.56 -10.46
N GLU A 55 -9.05 -15.56 -11.49
CA GLU A 55 -8.79 -14.76 -12.71
C GLU A 55 -8.80 -13.27 -12.42
N LEU A 56 -9.74 -12.80 -11.59
CA LEU A 56 -9.79 -11.40 -11.15
C LEU A 56 -8.57 -11.02 -10.30
N ASP A 57 -8.11 -11.93 -9.44
CA ASP A 57 -6.90 -11.72 -8.63
C ASP A 57 -5.65 -11.63 -9.51
N TRP A 58 -5.49 -12.55 -10.50
CA TRP A 58 -4.36 -12.49 -11.42
C TRP A 58 -4.36 -11.20 -12.24
N LEU A 59 -5.51 -10.79 -12.76
CA LEU A 59 -5.63 -9.52 -13.49
C LEU A 59 -5.27 -8.33 -12.58
N GLY A 60 -5.70 -8.39 -11.32
CA GLY A 60 -5.30 -7.42 -10.28
C GLY A 60 -3.80 -7.41 -10.05
N ILE A 61 -3.15 -8.58 -9.90
CA ILE A 61 -1.71 -8.70 -9.71
C ILE A 61 -0.95 -8.07 -10.88
N TYR A 62 -1.32 -8.37 -12.12
CA TYR A 62 -0.68 -7.77 -13.30
C TYR A 62 -0.84 -6.25 -13.35
N THR A 63 -1.98 -5.71 -12.92
CA THR A 63 -2.14 -4.25 -12.82
C THR A 63 -1.27 -3.64 -11.72
N THR A 64 -1.03 -4.34 -10.60
CA THR A 64 -0.06 -3.90 -9.59
C THR A 64 1.36 -3.90 -10.13
N HIS A 65 1.72 -4.89 -10.94
CA HIS A 65 3.04 -4.98 -11.59
C HIS A 65 3.25 -3.86 -12.62
N LEU A 66 2.22 -3.52 -13.41
CA LEU A 66 2.27 -2.36 -14.30
C LEU A 66 2.54 -1.06 -13.54
N ASN A 67 1.79 -0.83 -12.45
CA ASN A 67 1.98 0.33 -11.59
C ASN A 67 3.37 0.33 -10.93
N ALA A 68 3.83 -0.83 -10.47
CA ALA A 68 5.15 -0.99 -9.87
C ALA A 68 6.26 -0.70 -10.88
N GLN A 69 6.15 -1.21 -12.10
CA GLN A 69 7.12 -0.92 -13.16
C GLN A 69 7.17 0.56 -13.50
N PHE A 70 6.01 1.22 -13.57
CA PHE A 70 5.95 2.66 -13.78
C PHE A 70 6.65 3.44 -12.65
N VAL A 71 6.35 3.11 -11.38
CA VAL A 71 6.98 3.76 -10.21
C VAL A 71 8.48 3.47 -10.18
N ARG A 72 8.93 2.26 -10.51
CA ARG A 72 10.35 1.92 -10.62
C ARG A 72 11.07 2.83 -11.63
N LEU A 73 10.46 3.05 -12.80
CA LEU A 73 11.01 3.95 -13.83
C LEU A 73 11.08 5.40 -13.34
N VAL A 74 10.12 5.86 -12.54
CA VAL A 74 10.16 7.19 -11.91
C VAL A 74 11.40 7.36 -11.03
N PHE A 75 11.80 6.33 -10.27
CA PHE A 75 12.99 6.38 -9.41
C PHE A 75 14.31 6.10 -10.15
N GLY A 76 14.26 5.49 -11.33
CA GLY A 76 15.43 5.26 -12.18
C GLY A 76 16.56 4.51 -11.45
N LYS A 77 17.76 5.07 -11.44
CA LYS A 77 18.96 4.45 -10.82
C LYS A 77 18.87 4.28 -9.29
N LEU A 78 17.97 4.96 -8.60
CA LEU A 78 17.74 4.77 -7.18
C LEU A 78 16.97 3.46 -6.90
N ALA A 79 16.23 2.96 -7.88
CA ALA A 79 15.42 1.76 -7.73
C ALA A 79 16.19 0.49 -8.15
N HIS A 80 15.85 -0.62 -7.48
CA HIS A 80 16.27 -1.95 -7.90
C HIS A 80 15.87 -2.19 -9.37
N PRO A 81 16.72 -2.82 -10.19
CA PRO A 81 16.49 -2.92 -11.65
C PRO A 81 15.21 -3.69 -12.03
N THR A 82 14.73 -4.57 -11.17
CA THR A 82 13.49 -5.33 -11.38
C THR A 82 12.48 -5.03 -10.29
N ILE A 83 11.18 -5.10 -10.62
CA ILE A 83 10.12 -5.10 -9.62
C ILE A 83 10.12 -6.42 -8.85
N VAL A 84 9.65 -6.39 -7.61
CA VAL A 84 9.54 -7.57 -6.76
C VAL A 84 8.07 -7.86 -6.42
N GLY A 85 7.64 -9.09 -6.63
CA GLY A 85 6.32 -9.59 -6.20
C GLY A 85 6.48 -10.51 -5.00
N ASP A 86 7.44 -11.43 -5.09
CA ASP A 86 7.68 -12.43 -4.05
C ASP A 86 8.67 -11.92 -2.99
N HIS A 87 8.13 -11.63 -1.80
CA HIS A 87 8.95 -11.25 -0.64
C HIS A 87 9.88 -12.40 -0.19
N ALA A 88 9.50 -13.67 -0.37
CA ALA A 88 10.31 -14.80 0.05
C ALA A 88 11.57 -14.95 -0.82
N ALA A 89 11.42 -14.78 -2.13
CA ALA A 89 12.53 -14.84 -3.08
C ALA A 89 13.43 -13.58 -3.04
N PHE A 90 13.00 -12.48 -2.42
CA PHE A 90 13.80 -11.25 -2.37
C PHE A 90 15.01 -11.40 -1.45
N GLU A 91 16.22 -11.32 -2.04
CA GLU A 91 17.49 -11.46 -1.30
C GLU A 91 17.94 -10.12 -0.71
N VAL A 92 17.68 -9.90 0.57
CA VAL A 92 18.03 -8.65 1.29
C VAL A 92 19.53 -8.35 1.23
N LYS A 93 20.39 -9.37 1.30
CA LYS A 93 21.85 -9.21 1.22
C LYS A 93 22.32 -8.66 -0.12
N ARG A 94 21.58 -8.91 -1.21
CA ARG A 94 21.86 -8.40 -2.56
C ARG A 94 21.24 -7.05 -2.86
N TRP A 95 20.44 -6.55 -1.94
CA TRP A 95 19.81 -5.24 -2.13
C TRP A 95 20.79 -4.09 -1.92
N LYS A 96 21.25 -3.47 -2.99
CA LYS A 96 22.24 -2.38 -3.00
C LYS A 96 21.66 -1.00 -3.30
N THR A 97 20.46 -0.90 -3.82
CA THR A 97 19.77 0.36 -4.19
C THR A 97 19.03 0.96 -2.99
N SER A 98 18.65 2.24 -3.07
CA SER A 98 17.89 2.87 -1.99
C SER A 98 16.41 2.53 -2.04
N VAL A 99 15.88 2.14 -3.19
CA VAL A 99 14.45 1.87 -3.40
C VAL A 99 14.26 0.49 -4.01
N VAL A 100 13.33 -0.27 -3.47
CA VAL A 100 12.76 -1.47 -4.09
C VAL A 100 11.30 -1.18 -4.37
N VAL A 101 10.83 -1.51 -5.58
CA VAL A 101 9.43 -1.34 -5.95
C VAL A 101 8.83 -2.71 -6.23
N GLY A 102 7.64 -2.96 -5.72
CA GLY A 102 6.95 -4.23 -5.88
C GLY A 102 5.44 -4.09 -6.03
N GLY A 103 4.79 -5.23 -6.23
CA GLY A 103 3.35 -5.36 -6.39
C GLY A 103 2.78 -6.57 -5.67
N GLY A 104 1.65 -7.08 -6.13
CA GLY A 104 1.05 -8.33 -5.66
C GLY A 104 1.94 -9.53 -6.00
N HIS A 105 1.74 -10.64 -5.28
CA HIS A 105 2.52 -11.85 -5.48
C HIS A 105 1.69 -12.98 -6.11
N LYS A 106 0.65 -13.41 -5.41
CA LYS A 106 -0.19 -14.56 -5.81
C LYS A 106 -1.65 -14.33 -5.42
N PRO A 107 -2.61 -15.01 -6.08
CA PRO A 107 -4.01 -14.97 -5.71
C PRO A 107 -4.25 -15.32 -4.23
N GLY A 108 -5.31 -14.76 -3.67
CA GLY A 108 -5.67 -14.95 -2.26
C GLY A 108 -4.90 -14.06 -1.27
N GLY A 109 -4.09 -13.11 -1.76
CA GLY A 109 -3.39 -12.13 -0.94
C GLY A 109 -3.49 -10.72 -1.52
N SER A 110 -3.62 -9.73 -0.64
CA SER A 110 -3.59 -8.33 -1.04
C SER A 110 -2.17 -7.78 -1.12
N THR A 111 -2.02 -6.58 -1.70
CA THR A 111 -0.76 -5.83 -1.64
C THR A 111 -0.41 -5.38 -0.22
N ASP A 112 -1.41 -5.18 0.67
CA ASP A 112 -1.17 -4.89 2.08
C ASP A 112 -0.51 -6.09 2.78
N THR A 113 -1.03 -7.31 2.53
CA THR A 113 -0.41 -8.55 3.02
C THR A 113 1.05 -8.66 2.56
N ASN A 114 1.32 -8.43 1.28
CA ASN A 114 2.69 -8.48 0.76
C ASN A 114 3.59 -7.41 1.39
N THR A 115 3.05 -6.20 1.63
CA THR A 115 3.76 -5.11 2.33
C THR A 115 4.19 -5.54 3.73
N ILE A 116 3.30 -6.15 4.52
CA ILE A 116 3.62 -6.62 5.87
C ILE A 116 4.66 -7.74 5.84
N LEU A 117 4.58 -8.64 4.88
CA LEU A 117 5.57 -9.72 4.74
C LEU A 117 6.95 -9.18 4.37
N PHE A 118 7.05 -8.19 3.49
CA PHE A 118 8.30 -7.46 3.23
C PHE A 118 8.80 -6.73 4.48
N ALA A 119 7.93 -5.99 5.17
CA ALA A 119 8.28 -5.27 6.40
C ALA A 119 8.85 -6.22 7.46
N LYS A 120 8.19 -7.37 7.67
CA LYS A 120 8.67 -8.43 8.58
C LYS A 120 10.06 -8.95 8.19
N LYS A 121 10.27 -9.27 6.91
CA LYS A 121 11.56 -9.76 6.38
C LYS A 121 12.68 -8.76 6.58
N LEU A 122 12.37 -7.46 6.52
CA LEU A 122 13.33 -6.36 6.65
C LEU A 122 13.49 -5.87 8.10
N GLY A 123 12.73 -6.40 9.05
CA GLY A 123 12.75 -5.95 10.44
C GLY A 123 12.13 -4.55 10.65
N ALA A 124 11.37 -4.05 9.68
CA ALA A 124 10.68 -2.77 9.80
C ALA A 124 9.55 -2.86 10.85
N LYS A 125 9.41 -1.82 11.65
CA LYS A 125 8.36 -1.72 12.68
C LYS A 125 7.19 -0.86 12.23
N ASP A 126 7.45 0.08 11.34
CA ASP A 126 6.46 1.03 10.84
C ASP A 126 6.21 0.79 9.35
N VAL A 127 4.95 0.80 8.99
CA VAL A 127 4.47 0.73 7.61
C VAL A 127 3.61 1.95 7.35
N VAL A 128 3.73 2.55 6.16
CA VAL A 128 2.88 3.65 5.73
C VAL A 128 1.99 3.17 4.59
N ASN A 129 0.69 3.25 4.78
CA ASN A 129 -0.31 3.04 3.73
C ASN A 129 -0.79 4.41 3.22
N ILE A 130 -0.48 4.73 1.96
CA ILE A 130 -0.92 5.98 1.32
C ILE A 130 -2.23 5.70 0.58
N SER A 131 -3.28 6.36 1.03
CA SER A 131 -4.65 6.19 0.54
C SER A 131 -5.20 7.47 -0.11
N ASN A 132 -6.39 7.37 -0.68
CA ASN A 132 -7.18 8.50 -1.17
C ASN A 132 -8.03 9.17 -0.08
N VAL A 133 -7.90 8.71 1.16
CA VAL A 133 -8.52 9.30 2.36
C VAL A 133 -7.44 9.60 3.38
N ASP A 134 -7.60 10.70 4.13
CA ASP A 134 -6.58 11.14 5.10
C ASP A 134 -6.61 10.35 6.41
N PHE A 135 -7.78 9.78 6.76
CA PHE A 135 -8.00 9.12 8.04
C PHE A 135 -8.79 7.83 7.91
N LEU A 136 -8.66 6.97 8.88
CA LEU A 136 -9.65 5.97 9.20
C LEU A 136 -10.91 6.65 9.76
N TYR A 137 -12.08 6.10 9.43
CA TYR A 137 -13.37 6.59 9.91
C TYR A 137 -14.19 5.45 10.50
N THR A 138 -15.08 5.77 11.40
CA THR A 138 -16.04 4.79 11.97
C THR A 138 -17.02 4.23 10.93
N LYS A 139 -17.23 4.97 9.83
CA LYS A 139 -18.08 4.62 8.67
C LYS A 139 -17.54 5.33 7.41
N ASP A 140 -18.01 4.98 6.24
CA ASP A 140 -17.64 5.69 5.00
C ASP A 140 -18.11 7.16 5.05
N PRO A 141 -17.20 8.15 5.14
CA PRO A 141 -17.58 9.57 5.28
C PRO A 141 -18.27 10.14 4.05
N ARG A 142 -18.19 9.45 2.91
CA ARG A 142 -18.90 9.85 1.68
C ARG A 142 -20.38 9.48 1.72
N LYS A 143 -20.74 8.48 2.56
CA LYS A 143 -22.10 7.97 2.69
C LYS A 143 -22.77 8.42 3.98
N PHE A 144 -22.00 8.64 5.04
CA PHE A 144 -22.49 8.91 6.38
C PHE A 144 -21.92 10.21 6.93
N LYS A 145 -22.78 11.19 7.16
CA LYS A 145 -22.40 12.51 7.70
C LYS A 145 -21.91 12.45 9.15
N ASP A 146 -22.33 11.44 9.91
CA ASP A 146 -21.93 11.16 11.28
C ASP A 146 -20.65 10.32 11.41
N ALA A 147 -19.94 10.07 10.31
CA ALA A 147 -18.67 9.37 10.31
C ALA A 147 -17.62 10.16 11.09
N LYS A 148 -17.09 9.56 12.15
CA LYS A 148 -16.06 10.17 13.01
C LYS A 148 -14.67 9.72 12.57
N LYS A 149 -13.72 10.64 12.58
CA LYS A 149 -12.31 10.35 12.37
C LYS A 149 -11.74 9.55 13.52
N ILE A 150 -10.91 8.58 13.22
CA ILE A 150 -10.14 7.79 14.17
C ILE A 150 -8.67 8.12 13.93
N THR A 151 -8.00 8.76 14.86
CA THR A 151 -6.59 9.14 14.72
C THR A 151 -5.65 8.06 15.24
N HIS A 152 -6.12 7.28 16.20
CA HIS A 152 -5.39 6.17 16.82
C HIS A 152 -6.35 5.04 17.18
N ILE A 153 -5.95 3.80 16.92
CA ILE A 153 -6.74 2.60 17.19
C ILE A 153 -5.83 1.40 17.39
N SER A 154 -6.17 0.53 18.34
CA SER A 154 -5.48 -0.74 18.51
C SER A 154 -5.81 -1.75 17.40
N TRP A 155 -4.91 -2.69 17.12
CA TRP A 155 -5.18 -3.79 16.18
C TRP A 155 -6.43 -4.59 16.56
N LYS A 156 -6.67 -4.79 17.85
CA LYS A 156 -7.86 -5.52 18.33
C LYS A 156 -9.15 -4.81 17.94
N GLU A 157 -9.22 -3.51 18.18
CA GLU A 157 -10.39 -2.69 17.83
C GLU A 157 -10.56 -2.57 16.32
N TYR A 158 -9.47 -2.32 15.58
CA TYR A 158 -9.50 -2.22 14.12
C TYR A 158 -10.04 -3.51 13.49
N ARG A 159 -9.54 -4.69 13.91
CA ARG A 159 -10.02 -5.98 13.43
C ARG A 159 -11.48 -6.25 13.84
N GLY A 160 -11.88 -5.82 15.02
CA GLY A 160 -13.29 -5.88 15.43
C GLY A 160 -14.22 -5.07 14.51
N MET A 161 -13.75 -3.93 14.00
CA MET A 161 -14.51 -3.10 13.05
C MET A 161 -14.54 -3.67 11.63
N MET A 162 -13.41 -4.20 11.13
CA MET A 162 -13.24 -4.60 9.72
C MET A 162 -13.51 -6.07 9.46
N GLY A 163 -13.58 -6.89 10.50
CA GLY A 163 -13.69 -8.35 10.40
C GLY A 163 -12.35 -9.03 10.09
N ASP A 164 -12.36 -10.35 10.02
CA ASP A 164 -11.16 -11.18 9.84
C ASP A 164 -11.09 -11.89 8.48
N THR A 165 -12.13 -11.75 7.65
CA THR A 165 -12.21 -12.45 6.35
C THR A 165 -11.92 -11.49 5.20
N TRP A 166 -10.94 -11.85 4.37
CA TRP A 166 -10.62 -11.13 3.15
C TRP A 166 -11.41 -11.70 1.95
N THR A 167 -11.86 -10.82 1.08
CA THR A 167 -12.45 -11.18 -0.22
C THR A 167 -11.87 -10.30 -1.33
N PRO A 168 -11.69 -10.83 -2.56
CA PRO A 168 -11.21 -10.05 -3.70
C PRO A 168 -12.05 -8.81 -3.97
N GLY A 169 -11.38 -7.65 -4.09
CA GLY A 169 -12.08 -6.37 -4.32
C GLY A 169 -12.69 -5.74 -3.06
N MET A 170 -12.39 -6.27 -1.87
CA MET A 170 -12.83 -5.68 -0.61
C MET A 170 -12.28 -4.25 -0.46
N HIS A 171 -13.18 -3.32 -0.14
CA HIS A 171 -12.86 -1.91 0.07
C HIS A 171 -12.72 -1.60 1.56
N VAL A 172 -11.60 -2.00 2.15
CA VAL A 172 -11.23 -1.65 3.53
C VAL A 172 -9.94 -0.84 3.52
N PRO A 173 -9.72 0.01 4.53
CA PRO A 173 -8.52 0.83 4.62
C PRO A 173 -7.23 0.01 4.69
N PHE A 174 -7.28 -1.15 5.34
CA PHE A 174 -6.19 -2.13 5.42
C PHE A 174 -6.77 -3.53 5.58
N ASP A 175 -6.26 -4.51 4.82
CA ASP A 175 -6.94 -5.81 4.72
C ASP A 175 -6.84 -6.66 5.99
N PRO A 176 -7.85 -7.54 6.24
CA PRO A 176 -7.90 -8.36 7.46
C PRO A 176 -6.71 -9.32 7.64
N VAL A 177 -6.17 -9.89 6.55
CA VAL A 177 -5.02 -10.81 6.61
C VAL A 177 -3.77 -10.04 6.99
N ALA A 178 -3.52 -8.91 6.32
CA ALA A 178 -2.43 -8.00 6.65
C ALA A 178 -2.52 -7.51 8.10
N SER A 179 -3.74 -7.20 8.58
CA SER A 179 -4.00 -6.74 9.95
C SER A 179 -3.59 -7.79 10.99
N ARG A 180 -3.95 -9.07 10.77
CA ARG A 180 -3.52 -10.16 11.67
C ARG A 180 -2.00 -10.32 11.68
N LEU A 181 -1.36 -10.26 10.51
CA LEU A 181 0.09 -10.39 10.39
C LEU A 181 0.83 -9.21 11.04
N ALA A 182 0.33 -7.98 10.86
CA ALA A 182 0.89 -6.78 11.46
C ALA A 182 0.78 -6.82 12.99
N GLN A 183 -0.39 -7.19 13.52
CA GLN A 183 -0.61 -7.36 14.95
C GLN A 183 0.33 -8.42 15.55
N ALA A 184 0.42 -9.61 14.91
CA ALA A 184 1.29 -10.68 15.37
C ALA A 184 2.78 -10.29 15.35
N ALA A 185 3.17 -9.42 14.42
CA ALA A 185 4.54 -8.90 14.30
C ALA A 185 4.79 -7.62 15.13
N LYS A 186 3.79 -7.14 15.89
CA LYS A 186 3.84 -5.89 16.66
C LYS A 186 4.28 -4.70 15.80
N MET A 187 3.75 -4.62 14.58
CA MET A 187 3.99 -3.52 13.65
C MET A 187 2.94 -2.44 13.82
N ARG A 188 3.35 -1.20 13.52
CA ARG A 188 2.44 -0.05 13.43
C ARG A 188 2.17 0.26 11.97
N VAL A 189 0.94 0.62 11.65
CA VAL A 189 0.54 1.04 10.30
C VAL A 189 -0.06 2.43 10.36
N ALA A 190 0.61 3.38 9.69
CA ALA A 190 0.08 4.72 9.51
C ALA A 190 -0.73 4.79 8.22
N LEU A 191 -2.01 5.12 8.31
CA LEU A 191 -2.87 5.42 7.18
C LEU A 191 -2.82 6.92 6.91
N LEU A 192 -2.29 7.32 5.76
CA LEU A 192 -2.09 8.72 5.36
C LEU A 192 -2.75 8.99 4.01
N GLY A 193 -3.18 10.23 3.81
CA GLY A 193 -3.56 10.72 2.48
C GLY A 193 -2.35 10.95 1.56
N SER A 194 -2.62 11.26 0.30
CA SER A 194 -1.59 11.46 -0.74
C SER A 194 -0.90 12.84 -0.71
N ASP A 195 -0.76 13.44 0.48
CA ASP A 195 0.00 14.68 0.69
C ASP A 195 1.44 14.36 1.12
N VAL A 196 2.41 14.64 0.26
CA VAL A 196 3.83 14.36 0.52
C VAL A 196 4.41 15.26 1.63
N LYS A 197 3.88 16.46 1.84
CA LYS A 197 4.28 17.32 2.96
C LYS A 197 3.86 16.66 4.28
N ASN A 198 2.66 16.11 4.33
CA ASN A 198 2.15 15.35 5.45
C ASN A 198 2.98 14.07 5.72
N LEU A 199 3.31 13.33 4.65
CA LEU A 199 4.22 12.19 4.71
C LEU A 199 5.59 12.58 5.31
N SER A 200 6.14 13.73 4.88
CA SER A 200 7.40 14.26 5.42
C SER A 200 7.31 14.59 6.92
N ASN A 201 6.19 15.14 7.37
CA ASN A 201 5.94 15.40 8.79
C ASN A 201 5.92 14.09 9.60
N PHE A 202 5.24 13.06 9.10
CA PHE A 202 5.22 11.74 9.72
C PHE A 202 6.64 11.20 9.92
N PHE A 203 7.45 11.15 8.86
CA PHE A 203 8.83 10.68 8.94
C PHE A 203 9.77 11.55 9.79
N ALA A 204 9.41 12.79 10.04
CA ALA A 204 10.14 13.72 10.91
C ALA A 204 9.66 13.68 12.38
N GLY A 205 8.70 12.80 12.72
CA GLY A 205 8.12 12.76 14.06
C GLY A 205 7.32 14.01 14.44
N LYS A 206 6.87 14.78 13.45
CA LYS A 206 6.05 15.99 13.64
C LYS A 206 4.56 15.63 13.61
N VAL A 207 3.72 16.59 14.00
CA VAL A 207 2.27 16.47 13.86
C VAL A 207 1.90 16.21 12.40
N TYR A 208 1.09 15.20 12.15
CA TYR A 208 0.63 14.78 10.84
C TYR A 208 -0.87 14.50 10.83
N LYS A 209 -1.47 14.51 9.65
CA LYS A 209 -2.86 14.10 9.42
C LYS A 209 -2.89 12.64 9.02
N GLY A 210 -3.57 11.81 9.79
CA GLY A 210 -3.64 10.38 9.51
C GLY A 210 -4.14 9.58 10.69
N SER A 211 -4.15 8.28 10.53
CA SER A 211 -4.52 7.31 11.55
C SER A 211 -3.36 6.37 11.82
N MET A 212 -3.11 6.06 13.08
CA MET A 212 -2.17 5.03 13.49
C MET A 212 -2.93 3.81 14.00
N ILE A 213 -2.55 2.63 13.53
CA ILE A 213 -3.01 1.33 14.01
C ILE A 213 -1.81 0.63 14.65
N GLU A 214 -1.93 0.23 15.93
CA GLU A 214 -0.83 -0.43 16.68
C GLU A 214 -1.32 -1.39 17.76
#